data_47849de77d44e6d88723e628f55d6feb
#
_entry.id   47849de77d44e6d88723e628f55d6feb
#
_cell.length_a   1.000
_cell.length_b   1.000
_cell.length_c   1.000
_cell.angle_alpha   90.00
_cell.angle_beta   90.00
_cell.angle_gamma   90.00
#
_symmetry.space_group_name_H-M   'P 1'
#
loop_
_entity.id
_entity.type
_entity.pdbx_description
1 polymer ?
#
loop_
_entity_poly.entity_id
_entity_poly.type
_entity_poly.pdbx_seq_one_letter_code
_entity_poly.pdbx_strand_id
1 'polypeptide(L)'
;MISVKKYIESNKDRFIEELFSLIRIPSISAKHEHKPDMEACAKRWTELLLAAGADKAVVMQTEGNPVVYGEKMVSPEAQTVLVYSHYD
;
A
#
# COMPACT_ATOMS: atom_id res chain seq x y z
N MET A 1 6.56 -25.39 -5.83
CA MET A 1 6.47 -24.01 -5.29
C MET A 1 7.03 -23.02 -6.29
N ILE A 2 6.29 -21.98 -6.60
CA ILE A 2 6.77 -20.92 -7.50
C ILE A 2 7.80 -20.09 -6.74
N SER A 3 8.96 -19.86 -7.35
CA SER A 3 9.96 -18.97 -6.75
C SER A 3 9.45 -17.52 -6.79
N VAL A 4 9.92 -16.70 -5.85
CA VAL A 4 9.58 -15.28 -5.81
C VAL A 4 9.97 -14.60 -7.11
N LYS A 5 11.14 -14.93 -7.65
CA LYS A 5 11.60 -14.37 -8.93
C LYS A 5 10.62 -14.66 -10.07
N LYS A 6 10.18 -15.91 -10.21
CA LYS A 6 9.21 -16.28 -11.24
C LYS A 6 7.88 -15.58 -11.07
N TYR A 7 7.42 -15.46 -9.82
CA TYR A 7 6.20 -14.74 -9.52
C TYR A 7 6.28 -13.27 -9.97
N ILE A 8 7.39 -12.62 -9.65
CA ILE A 8 7.63 -11.22 -10.06
C ILE A 8 7.62 -11.11 -11.58
N GLU A 9 8.35 -11.97 -12.28
CA GLU A 9 8.41 -11.94 -13.73
C GLU A 9 7.04 -12.16 -14.38
N SER A 10 6.26 -13.08 -13.84
CA SER A 10 4.92 -13.40 -14.36
C SER A 10 3.90 -12.30 -14.12
N ASN A 11 4.13 -11.44 -13.12
CA ASN A 11 3.19 -10.39 -12.74
C ASN A 11 3.75 -8.98 -12.94
N LYS A 12 4.85 -8.85 -13.67
CA LYS A 12 5.56 -7.60 -13.85
C LYS A 12 4.68 -6.49 -14.39
N ASP A 13 3.90 -6.77 -15.44
CA ASP A 13 3.04 -5.74 -16.05
C ASP A 13 1.97 -5.28 -15.08
N ARG A 14 1.40 -6.20 -14.30
CA ARG A 14 0.40 -5.86 -13.28
C ARG A 14 1.03 -4.99 -12.18
N PHE A 15 2.24 -5.33 -11.73
CA PHE A 15 2.93 -4.54 -10.70
C PHE A 15 3.20 -3.12 -11.19
N ILE A 16 3.62 -2.96 -12.44
CA ILE A 16 3.88 -1.64 -13.02
C ILE A 16 2.59 -0.84 -13.12
N GLU A 17 1.49 -1.46 -13.54
CA GLU A 17 0.21 -0.76 -13.64
C GLU A 17 -0.34 -0.38 -12.26
N GLU A 18 -0.17 -1.22 -11.26
CA GLU A 18 -0.53 -0.89 -9.87
C GLU A 18 0.28 0.30 -9.36
N LEU A 19 1.58 0.34 -9.66
CA LEU A 19 2.43 1.47 -9.32
C LEU A 19 1.94 2.75 -9.99
N PHE A 20 1.61 2.67 -11.28
CA PHE A 20 1.06 3.82 -12.02
C PHE A 20 -0.24 4.32 -11.40
N SER A 21 -1.10 3.42 -10.92
CA SER A 21 -2.36 3.82 -10.28
C SER A 21 -2.12 4.66 -9.03
N LEU A 22 -1.00 4.45 -8.34
CA LEU A 22 -0.60 5.26 -7.20
C LEU A 22 0.04 6.59 -7.63
N ILE A 23 0.96 6.53 -8.60
CA ILE A 23 1.71 7.71 -9.06
C ILE A 23 0.79 8.74 -9.72
N ARG A 24 -0.28 8.30 -10.38
CA ARG A 24 -1.24 9.21 -11.02
C ARG A 24 -2.05 10.03 -10.01
N ILE A 25 -2.05 9.64 -8.75
CA ILE A 25 -2.69 10.42 -7.69
C ILE A 25 -1.65 11.41 -7.17
N PRO A 26 -1.88 12.74 -7.30
CA PRO A 26 -0.89 13.73 -6.88
C PRO A 26 -0.86 13.90 -5.37
N SER A 27 -0.35 12.89 -4.67
CA SER A 27 -0.29 12.84 -3.20
C SER A 27 0.87 13.70 -2.69
N ILE A 28 0.72 15.01 -2.82
CA ILE A 28 1.75 15.99 -2.42
C ILE A 28 1.46 16.40 -0.97
N SER A 29 2.18 15.79 -0.04
CA SER A 29 1.92 15.94 1.40
C SER A 29 2.19 17.36 1.91
N ALA A 30 3.11 18.09 1.26
CA ALA A 30 3.52 19.41 1.71
C ALA A 30 2.55 20.51 1.30
N LYS A 31 1.56 20.23 0.47
CA LYS A 31 0.63 21.22 -0.06
C LYS A 31 -0.79 20.95 0.39
N HIS A 32 -1.37 21.94 1.06
CA HIS A 32 -2.71 21.82 1.62
C HIS A 32 -3.77 21.53 0.55
N GLU A 33 -3.65 22.12 -0.64
CA GLU A 33 -4.59 21.89 -1.73
C GLU A 33 -4.62 20.44 -2.22
N HIS A 34 -3.59 19.65 -1.90
CA HIS A 34 -3.53 18.23 -2.27
C HIS A 34 -3.97 17.29 -1.13
N LYS A 35 -4.57 17.83 -0.07
CA LYS A 35 -5.07 16.99 1.02
C LYS A 35 -6.08 15.93 0.56
N PRO A 36 -7.04 16.25 -0.34
CA PRO A 36 -7.92 15.21 -0.88
C PRO A 36 -7.17 14.12 -1.66
N ASP A 37 -6.08 14.48 -2.32
CA ASP A 37 -5.25 13.51 -3.04
C ASP A 37 -4.49 12.59 -2.10
N MET A 38 -4.06 13.10 -0.94
CA MET A 38 -3.46 12.27 0.11
C MET A 38 -4.46 11.22 0.61
N GLU A 39 -5.71 11.64 0.85
CA GLU A 39 -6.78 10.71 1.25
C GLU A 39 -7.07 9.67 0.17
N ALA A 40 -7.13 10.10 -1.10
CA ALA A 40 -7.38 9.19 -2.23
C ALA A 40 -6.25 8.18 -2.37
N CYS A 41 -5.01 8.61 -2.21
CA CYS A 41 -3.85 7.73 -2.30
C CYS A 41 -3.83 6.72 -1.15
N ALA A 42 -4.13 7.16 0.06
CA ALA A 42 -4.23 6.26 1.22
C ALA A 42 -5.29 5.19 1.00
N LYS A 43 -6.45 5.57 0.46
CA LYS A 43 -7.53 4.63 0.12
C LYS A 43 -7.05 3.63 -0.93
N ARG A 44 -6.36 4.09 -1.97
CA ARG A 44 -5.84 3.20 -3.01
C ARG A 44 -4.85 2.19 -2.43
N TRP A 45 -4.01 2.59 -1.49
CA TRP A 45 -3.10 1.68 -0.81
C TRP A 45 -3.85 0.57 -0.06
N THR A 46 -4.94 0.91 0.64
CA THR A 46 -5.73 -0.12 1.33
C THR A 46 -6.33 -1.11 0.36
N GLU A 47 -6.82 -0.63 -0.79
CA GLU A 47 -7.36 -1.50 -1.83
C GLU A 47 -6.31 -2.48 -2.35
N LEU A 48 -5.09 -1.99 -2.62
CA LEU A 48 -3.99 -2.82 -3.10
C LEU A 48 -3.54 -3.84 -2.05
N LEU A 49 -3.46 -3.44 -0.79
CA LEU A 49 -3.08 -4.36 0.29
C LEU A 49 -4.10 -5.49 0.45
N LEU A 50 -5.38 -5.17 0.41
CA LEU A 50 -6.44 -6.19 0.50
C LEU A 50 -6.41 -7.11 -0.70
N ALA A 51 -6.21 -6.56 -1.91
CA ALA A 51 -6.11 -7.36 -3.12
C ALA A 51 -4.89 -8.29 -3.10
N ALA A 52 -3.81 -7.87 -2.43
CA ALA A 52 -2.60 -8.67 -2.28
C ALA A 52 -2.73 -9.77 -1.22
N GLY A 53 -3.81 -9.78 -0.47
CA GLY A 53 -4.08 -10.83 0.52
C GLY A 53 -3.90 -10.41 1.97
N ALA A 54 -3.80 -9.11 2.26
CA ALA A 54 -3.74 -8.65 3.65
C ALA A 54 -5.04 -9.05 4.38
N ASP A 55 -4.91 -9.45 5.62
CA ASP A 55 -6.06 -9.78 6.46
C ASP A 55 -6.82 -8.51 6.86
N LYS A 56 -6.09 -7.40 6.96
CA LYS A 56 -6.64 -6.12 7.36
C LYS A 56 -5.84 -5.00 6.68
N ALA A 57 -6.53 -3.98 6.21
CA ALA A 57 -5.91 -2.76 5.71
C ALA A 57 -6.86 -1.60 5.99
N VAL A 58 -6.39 -0.59 6.70
CA VAL A 58 -7.20 0.54 7.13
C VAL A 58 -6.46 1.86 6.96
N VAL A 59 -7.21 2.92 6.75
CA VAL A 59 -6.69 4.28 6.80
C VAL A 59 -6.92 4.80 8.22
N MET A 60 -5.84 5.24 8.88
CA MET A 60 -5.91 5.78 10.23
C MET A 60 -5.68 7.29 10.16
N GLN A 61 -6.65 8.06 10.62
CA GLN A 61 -6.56 9.52 10.63
C GLN A 61 -5.62 9.98 11.74
N THR A 62 -4.88 11.04 11.46
CA THR A 62 -3.95 11.67 12.40
C THR A 62 -4.18 13.18 12.35
N GLU A 63 -3.46 13.93 13.17
CA GLU A 63 -3.46 15.39 13.08
C GLU A 63 -2.83 15.89 11.78
N GLY A 64 -1.96 15.09 11.18
CA GLY A 64 -1.35 15.37 9.88
C GLY A 64 -1.99 14.58 8.76
N ASN A 65 -1.17 13.96 7.94
CA ASN A 65 -1.65 13.11 6.85
C ASN A 65 -2.07 11.73 7.39
N PRO A 66 -3.03 11.06 6.71
CA PRO A 66 -3.47 9.75 7.18
C PRO A 66 -2.37 8.69 7.03
N VAL A 67 -2.42 7.71 7.91
CA VAL A 67 -1.52 6.56 7.90
C VAL A 67 -2.28 5.36 7.34
N VAL A 68 -1.64 4.60 6.47
CA VAL A 68 -2.18 3.32 6.00
C VAL A 68 -1.53 2.21 6.81
N TYR A 69 -2.37 1.39 7.43
CA TYR A 69 -1.93 0.24 8.21
C TYR A 69 -2.50 -1.03 7.59
N GLY A 70 -1.63 -2.01 7.37
CA GLY A 70 -2.04 -3.32 6.90
C GLY A 70 -1.31 -4.42 7.64
N GLU A 71 -1.93 -5.58 7.72
CA GLU A 71 -1.31 -6.73 8.35
C GLU A 71 -1.70 -8.02 7.65
N LYS A 72 -0.79 -9.00 7.74
CA LYS A 72 -1.01 -10.36 7.30
C LYS A 72 -0.47 -11.28 8.39
N MET A 73 -1.35 -12.01 9.04
CA MET A 73 -0.99 -12.97 10.07
C MET A 73 -0.88 -14.35 9.45
N VAL A 74 0.30 -14.95 9.54
CA VAL A 74 0.53 -16.30 9.01
C VAL A 74 0.32 -17.33 10.11
N SER A 75 1.01 -17.17 11.24
CA SER A 75 0.82 -18.01 12.42
C SER A 75 1.32 -17.27 13.65
N PRO A 76 0.81 -17.63 14.86
CA PRO A 76 1.27 -16.99 16.09
C PRO A 76 2.75 -17.20 16.38
N GLU A 77 3.35 -18.27 15.86
CA GLU A 77 4.75 -18.61 16.09
C GLU A 77 5.68 -18.01 15.04
N ALA A 78 5.14 -17.51 13.93
CA ALA A 78 5.95 -16.96 12.87
C ALA A 78 6.56 -15.60 13.30
N GLN A 79 7.77 -15.35 12.79
CA GLN A 79 8.40 -14.04 13.00
C GLN A 79 7.57 -12.96 12.32
N THR A 80 7.55 -11.78 12.94
CA THR A 80 6.87 -10.62 12.39
C THR A 80 7.86 -9.74 11.65
N VAL A 81 7.52 -9.37 10.42
CA VAL A 81 8.30 -8.43 9.62
C VAL A 81 7.51 -7.12 9.54
N LEU A 82 8.16 -6.02 9.88
CA LEU A 82 7.57 -4.69 9.75
C LEU A 82 8.12 -4.03 8.48
N VAL A 83 7.22 -3.62 7.59
CA VAL A 83 7.57 -2.86 6.41
C VAL A 83 7.07 -1.42 6.60
N TYR A 84 7.94 -0.46 6.39
CA TYR A 84 7.64 0.97 6.52
C TYR A 84 8.04 1.69 5.24
N SER A 85 7.15 2.49 4.70
CA SER A 85 7.43 3.28 3.51
C SER A 85 6.53 4.52 3.45
N HIS A 86 6.82 5.38 2.50
CA HIS A 86 6.05 6.59 2.22
C HIS A 86 5.12 6.37 1.04
N TYR A 87 4.02 7.15 0.97
CA TYR A 87 3.12 7.14 -0.18
C TYR A 87 2.92 8.55 -0.78
N ASP A 88 3.56 9.55 -0.22
CA ASP A 88 3.53 10.91 -0.76
C ASP A 88 4.54 11.07 -1.91
#